data_d5fd0b8002f673bb78ab950d746897bc
#
_entry.id   d5fd0b8002f673bb78ab950d746897bc
#
_cell.length_a   1.000
_cell.length_b   1.000
_cell.length_c   1.000
_cell.angle_alpha   90.00
_cell.angle_beta   90.00
_cell.angle_gamma   90.00
#
_symmetry.space_group_name_H-M   'P 1'
#
loop_
_entity.id
_entity.type
_entity.pdbx_description
1 polymer ?
#
loop_
_entity_poly.entity_id
_entity_poly.type
_entity_poly.pdbx_seq_one_letter_code
_entity_poly.pdbx_strand_id
1 'polypeptide(L)'
;MDLTREELGKYFLDLGEKEYRATQIIKWMHQRGASDISKMTDLSKELRENLSKKCEIRAPEVIYERDSKDGTRKWVVSVGEGDLIEMVLIPEGKRATLCVSSQVGCAIDCSFCATGKQGFSRNLTLAEIIGQLWIAENSFGNSREKGERNITNVVMMGMGEPLHNFDPVVKAMELMLDDNAYGLSKRRVTLSTSGLVPQIDKLSKLSDVSLTISLHAPNDKLRNELVPVNKKYPIKDLLKSVKNYVDQCSDSRVTTFEYILIDRVNDSLEL
;
A
#
# COMPACT_ATOMS: atom_id res chain seq x y z
N MET A 1 -6.04 -13.70 -3.54
CA MET A 1 -5.56 -12.61 -2.66
C MET A 1 -6.42 -11.35 -2.75
N ASP A 2 -7.40 -11.30 -3.59
CA ASP A 2 -8.19 -10.10 -3.93
C ASP A 2 -9.46 -9.91 -3.06
N LEU A 3 -9.47 -10.51 -1.88
CA LEU A 3 -10.56 -10.43 -0.92
C LEU A 3 -10.02 -10.10 0.48
N THR A 4 -10.71 -9.20 1.20
CA THR A 4 -10.50 -8.97 2.64
C THR A 4 -11.01 -10.18 3.43
N ARG A 5 -10.70 -10.23 4.73
CA ARG A 5 -11.19 -11.31 5.59
C ARG A 5 -12.72 -11.33 5.68
N GLU A 6 -13.37 -10.17 5.71
CA GLU A 6 -14.83 -10.06 5.71
C GLU A 6 -15.45 -10.57 4.40
N GLU A 7 -14.90 -10.14 3.25
CA GLU A 7 -15.38 -10.59 1.94
C GLU A 7 -15.17 -12.10 1.75
N LEU A 8 -14.04 -12.62 2.24
CA LEU A 8 -13.76 -14.05 2.21
C LEU A 8 -14.72 -14.82 3.14
N GLY A 9 -15.11 -14.23 4.28
CA GLY A 9 -16.17 -14.78 5.16
C GLY A 9 -17.49 -14.94 4.44
N LYS A 10 -17.94 -13.89 3.74
CA LYS A 10 -19.17 -13.93 2.92
C LYS A 10 -19.07 -15.01 1.83
N TYR A 11 -17.93 -15.08 1.14
CA TYR A 11 -17.68 -16.12 0.13
C TYR A 11 -17.82 -17.55 0.70
N PHE A 12 -17.31 -17.80 1.91
CA PHE A 12 -17.46 -19.11 2.55
C PHE A 12 -18.91 -19.41 2.95
N LEU A 13 -19.66 -18.41 3.43
CA LEU A 13 -21.08 -18.58 3.73
C LEU A 13 -21.89 -18.93 2.47
N ASP A 14 -21.59 -18.32 1.33
CA ASP A 14 -22.20 -18.63 0.03
C ASP A 14 -21.88 -20.03 -0.47
N LEU A 15 -20.73 -20.59 -0.03
CA LEU A 15 -20.38 -22.01 -0.29
C LEU A 15 -21.01 -22.99 0.68
N GLY A 16 -21.78 -22.54 1.67
CA GLY A 16 -22.35 -23.37 2.74
C GLY A 16 -21.33 -23.73 3.84
N GLU A 17 -20.18 -23.08 3.84
CA GLU A 17 -19.14 -23.24 4.85
C GLU A 17 -19.28 -22.21 5.98
N LYS A 18 -18.52 -22.37 7.05
CA LYS A 18 -18.52 -21.46 8.19
C LYS A 18 -17.59 -20.26 7.95
N GLU A 19 -17.99 -19.08 8.38
CA GLU A 19 -17.25 -17.82 8.22
C GLU A 19 -15.80 -17.87 8.74
N TYR A 20 -15.53 -18.60 9.86
CA TYR A 20 -14.20 -18.71 10.43
C TYR A 20 -13.15 -19.32 9.48
N ARG A 21 -13.59 -20.00 8.39
CA ARG A 21 -12.70 -20.50 7.34
C ARG A 21 -11.91 -19.37 6.68
N ALA A 22 -12.49 -18.17 6.59
CA ALA A 22 -11.79 -16.99 6.12
C ALA A 22 -10.52 -16.70 6.93
N THR A 23 -10.64 -16.75 8.26
CA THR A 23 -9.48 -16.55 9.16
C THR A 23 -8.39 -17.61 8.93
N GLN A 24 -8.75 -18.88 8.69
CA GLN A 24 -7.78 -19.93 8.38
C GLN A 24 -7.03 -19.62 7.07
N ILE A 25 -7.75 -19.29 6.00
CA ILE A 25 -7.16 -18.95 4.71
C ILE A 25 -6.25 -17.70 4.81
N ILE A 26 -6.73 -16.63 5.45
CA ILE A 26 -5.96 -15.39 5.64
C ILE A 26 -4.63 -15.69 6.36
N LYS A 27 -4.65 -16.48 7.42
CA LYS A 27 -3.43 -16.88 8.12
C LYS A 27 -2.48 -17.69 7.24
N TRP A 28 -3.01 -18.62 6.44
CA TRP A 28 -2.18 -19.39 5.51
C TRP A 28 -1.54 -18.50 4.44
N MET A 29 -2.32 -17.59 3.83
CA MET A 29 -1.82 -16.70 2.80
C MET A 29 -0.78 -15.70 3.35
N HIS A 30 -1.13 -14.98 4.41
CA HIS A 30 -0.39 -13.79 4.81
C HIS A 30 0.60 -14.03 5.95
N GLN A 31 0.33 -14.95 6.89
CA GLN A 31 1.27 -15.26 7.97
C GLN A 31 2.24 -16.37 7.62
N ARG A 32 1.81 -17.37 6.82
CA ARG A 32 2.63 -18.53 6.45
C ARG A 32 3.16 -18.45 5.01
N GLY A 33 2.79 -17.42 4.25
CA GLY A 33 3.24 -17.22 2.88
C GLY A 33 2.81 -18.32 1.90
N ALA A 34 1.70 -19.02 2.17
CA ALA A 34 1.26 -20.13 1.34
C ALA A 34 0.60 -19.63 0.05
N SER A 35 1.03 -20.16 -1.09
CA SER A 35 0.42 -19.96 -2.41
C SER A 35 -0.37 -21.19 -2.90
N ASP A 36 -0.26 -22.31 -2.20
CA ASP A 36 -0.87 -23.60 -2.58
C ASP A 36 -1.96 -23.99 -1.56
N ILE A 37 -3.22 -23.93 -1.98
CA ILE A 37 -4.39 -24.26 -1.15
C ILE A 37 -4.33 -25.73 -0.70
N SER A 38 -3.75 -26.63 -1.48
CA SER A 38 -3.65 -28.05 -1.13
C SER A 38 -2.86 -28.31 0.14
N LYS A 39 -1.97 -27.40 0.52
CA LYS A 39 -1.10 -27.47 1.71
C LYS A 39 -1.77 -26.94 2.99
N MET A 40 -2.97 -26.37 2.92
CA MET A 40 -3.69 -25.78 4.06
C MET A 40 -4.37 -26.86 4.90
N THR A 41 -3.58 -27.58 5.70
CA THR A 41 -3.97 -28.83 6.39
C THR A 41 -5.05 -28.69 7.46
N ASP A 42 -5.35 -27.48 7.93
CA ASP A 42 -6.47 -27.19 8.85
C ASP A 42 -7.83 -27.02 8.12
N LEU A 43 -7.84 -27.11 6.79
CA LEU A 43 -9.04 -27.28 5.97
C LEU A 43 -9.26 -28.76 5.65
N SER A 44 -10.52 -29.18 5.52
CA SER A 44 -10.86 -30.54 5.07
C SER A 44 -10.29 -30.79 3.65
N LYS A 45 -9.99 -32.04 3.35
CA LYS A 45 -9.48 -32.45 2.03
C LYS A 45 -10.43 -32.04 0.91
N GLU A 46 -11.72 -32.29 1.11
CA GLU A 46 -12.80 -31.95 0.17
C GLU A 46 -12.86 -30.44 -0.10
N LEU A 47 -12.78 -29.61 0.96
CA LEU A 47 -12.79 -28.14 0.83
C LEU A 47 -11.56 -27.65 0.06
N ARG A 48 -10.37 -28.19 0.36
CA ARG A 48 -9.14 -27.85 -0.38
C ARG A 48 -9.26 -28.18 -1.87
N GLU A 49 -9.75 -29.37 -2.21
CA GLU A 49 -9.96 -29.79 -3.60
C GLU A 49 -10.98 -28.89 -4.32
N ASN A 50 -12.06 -28.50 -3.63
CA ASN A 50 -13.08 -27.62 -4.17
C ASN A 50 -12.53 -26.19 -4.40
N LEU A 51 -11.83 -25.64 -3.42
CA LEU A 51 -11.21 -24.29 -3.53
C LEU A 51 -10.13 -24.26 -4.62
N SER A 52 -9.28 -25.30 -4.72
CA SER A 52 -8.23 -25.34 -5.75
C SER A 52 -8.75 -25.38 -7.19
N LYS A 53 -10.02 -25.76 -7.38
CA LYS A 53 -10.69 -25.71 -8.70
C LYS A 53 -11.29 -24.34 -9.02
N LYS A 54 -11.59 -23.54 -8.02
CA LYS A 54 -12.35 -22.28 -8.13
C LYS A 54 -11.52 -21.02 -7.85
N CYS A 55 -10.45 -21.17 -7.09
CA CYS A 55 -9.66 -20.05 -6.57
C CYS A 55 -8.17 -20.31 -6.80
N GLU A 56 -7.43 -19.23 -6.94
CA GLU A 56 -5.98 -19.23 -6.93
C GLU A 56 -5.44 -18.17 -5.94
N ILE A 57 -4.25 -18.44 -5.43
CA ILE A 57 -3.47 -17.48 -4.66
C ILE A 57 -2.31 -17.05 -5.55
N ARG A 58 -2.43 -15.87 -6.15
CA ARG A 58 -1.42 -15.34 -7.06
C ARG A 58 -0.93 -13.98 -6.56
N ALA A 59 0.37 -13.88 -6.33
CA ALA A 59 1.08 -12.62 -6.18
C ALA A 59 1.64 -12.16 -7.54
N PRO A 60 1.99 -10.88 -7.72
CA PRO A 60 2.74 -10.42 -8.88
C PRO A 60 4.04 -11.21 -9.08
N GLU A 61 4.51 -11.33 -10.31
CA GLU A 61 5.75 -12.03 -10.64
C GLU A 61 6.96 -11.11 -10.52
N VAL A 62 7.99 -11.54 -9.80
CA VAL A 62 9.26 -10.80 -9.71
C VAL A 62 10.04 -10.98 -11.02
N ILE A 63 10.22 -9.86 -11.75
CA ILE A 63 10.96 -9.84 -13.02
C ILE A 63 12.42 -9.44 -12.79
N TYR A 64 12.66 -8.58 -11.80
CA TYR A 64 13.99 -8.10 -11.47
C TYR A 64 14.11 -7.81 -9.99
N GLU A 65 15.26 -8.16 -9.41
CA GLU A 65 15.60 -7.89 -8.00
C GLU A 65 17.04 -7.38 -7.93
N ARG A 66 17.27 -6.38 -7.08
CA ARG A 66 18.60 -5.83 -6.84
C ARG A 66 18.76 -5.34 -5.42
N ASP A 67 19.86 -5.76 -4.80
CA ASP A 67 20.31 -5.26 -3.51
C ASP A 67 21.34 -4.14 -3.69
N SER A 68 21.23 -3.09 -2.88
CA SER A 68 22.21 -2.03 -2.74
C SER A 68 23.16 -2.31 -1.58
N LYS A 69 24.29 -1.60 -1.49
CA LYS A 69 25.33 -1.80 -0.47
C LYS A 69 24.82 -1.51 0.97
N ASP A 70 23.82 -0.65 1.10
CA ASP A 70 23.17 -0.29 2.36
C ASP A 70 22.07 -1.25 2.80
N GLY A 71 21.85 -2.35 2.05
CA GLY A 71 20.81 -3.33 2.27
C GLY A 71 19.46 -2.98 1.68
N THR A 72 19.31 -1.80 1.03
CA THR A 72 18.10 -1.46 0.28
C THR A 72 17.89 -2.47 -0.85
N ARG A 73 16.69 -3.04 -0.93
CA ARG A 73 16.32 -4.01 -1.95
C ARG A 73 15.18 -3.47 -2.81
N LYS A 74 15.40 -3.46 -4.11
CA LYS A 74 14.42 -3.04 -5.12
C LYS A 74 13.97 -4.23 -5.94
N TRP A 75 12.66 -4.31 -6.17
CA TRP A 75 12.06 -5.24 -7.12
C TRP A 75 11.33 -4.50 -8.22
N VAL A 76 11.35 -5.09 -9.41
CA VAL A 76 10.40 -4.82 -10.49
C VAL A 76 9.52 -6.04 -10.60
N VAL A 77 8.21 -5.84 -10.50
CA VAL A 77 7.23 -6.92 -10.55
C VAL A 77 6.25 -6.73 -11.69
N SER A 78 5.90 -7.82 -12.36
CA SER A 78 4.88 -7.84 -13.40
C SER A 78 3.50 -8.00 -12.76
N VAL A 79 2.58 -7.15 -13.18
CA VAL A 79 1.17 -7.17 -12.78
C VAL A 79 0.24 -7.58 -13.93
N GLY A 80 0.80 -8.26 -14.94
CA GLY A 80 0.09 -8.75 -16.13
C GLY A 80 0.08 -7.74 -17.28
N GLU A 81 -0.35 -8.20 -18.46
CA GLU A 81 -0.53 -7.38 -19.68
C GLU A 81 0.70 -6.56 -20.11
N GLY A 82 1.90 -6.95 -19.66
CA GLY A 82 3.13 -6.19 -19.89
C GLY A 82 3.37 -5.01 -18.93
N ASP A 83 2.46 -4.79 -17.99
CA ASP A 83 2.57 -3.75 -16.97
C ASP A 83 3.60 -4.14 -15.90
N LEU A 84 4.47 -3.20 -15.57
CA LEU A 84 5.50 -3.35 -14.55
C LEU A 84 5.37 -2.26 -13.49
N ILE A 85 5.58 -2.65 -12.23
CA ILE A 85 5.65 -1.72 -11.10
C ILE A 85 6.92 -1.96 -10.29
N GLU A 86 7.29 -0.98 -9.49
CA GLU A 86 8.44 -1.04 -8.61
C GLU A 86 8.00 -1.09 -7.15
N MET A 87 8.74 -1.82 -6.33
CA MET A 87 8.67 -1.76 -4.88
C MET A 87 10.06 -1.77 -4.28
N VAL A 88 10.22 -1.16 -3.09
CA VAL A 88 11.52 -0.99 -2.46
C VAL A 88 11.44 -1.26 -0.97
N LEU A 89 12.34 -2.12 -0.47
CA LEU A 89 12.56 -2.35 0.95
C LEU A 89 13.76 -1.53 1.41
N ILE A 90 13.56 -0.70 2.43
CA ILE A 90 14.57 0.20 2.99
C ILE A 90 14.82 -0.20 4.45
N PRO A 91 15.95 -0.88 4.75
CA PRO A 91 16.33 -1.20 6.12
C PRO A 91 16.94 0.02 6.81
N GLU A 92 16.58 0.23 8.07
CA GLU A 92 17.13 1.29 8.92
C GLU A 92 17.26 0.79 10.38
N GLY A 93 18.41 0.26 10.74
CA GLY A 93 18.62 -0.34 12.06
C GLY A 93 17.66 -1.50 12.32
N LYS A 94 16.74 -1.33 13.30
CA LYS A 94 15.70 -2.32 13.61
C LYS A 94 14.43 -2.13 12.79
N ARG A 95 14.37 -1.14 11.92
CA ARG A 95 13.22 -0.85 11.05
C ARG A 95 13.49 -1.38 9.66
N ALA A 96 12.45 -1.87 9.02
CA ALA A 96 12.45 -2.21 7.62
C ALA A 96 11.14 -1.68 7.02
N THR A 97 11.25 -0.68 6.16
CA THR A 97 10.13 0.00 5.53
C THR A 97 9.97 -0.48 4.09
N LEU A 98 8.81 -1.04 3.78
CA LEU A 98 8.46 -1.39 2.41
C LEU A 98 7.68 -0.25 1.75
N CYS A 99 8.20 0.27 0.65
CA CYS A 99 7.54 1.21 -0.23
C CYS A 99 6.79 0.42 -1.32
N VAL A 100 5.47 0.61 -1.40
CA VAL A 100 4.60 -0.12 -2.34
C VAL A 100 3.93 0.83 -3.33
N SER A 101 3.68 0.32 -4.54
CA SER A 101 2.96 1.00 -5.62
C SER A 101 1.46 0.76 -5.53
N SER A 102 0.66 1.72 -6.00
CA SER A 102 -0.81 1.67 -6.02
C SER A 102 -1.40 1.72 -7.43
N GLN A 103 -0.63 2.13 -8.42
CA GLN A 103 -1.05 2.24 -9.83
C GLN A 103 0.10 1.85 -10.76
N VAL A 104 -0.23 1.53 -12.01
CA VAL A 104 0.71 1.51 -13.13
C VAL A 104 0.74 2.91 -13.73
N GLY A 105 1.85 3.63 -13.49
CA GLY A 105 1.93 5.06 -13.81
C GLY A 105 1.14 5.95 -12.86
N CYS A 106 0.95 7.23 -13.20
CA CYS A 106 0.23 8.19 -12.38
C CYS A 106 -0.40 9.31 -13.22
N ALA A 107 -1.67 9.63 -12.94
CA ALA A 107 -2.42 10.68 -13.64
C ALA A 107 -2.19 12.10 -13.07
N ILE A 108 -1.50 12.26 -11.95
CA ILE A 108 -1.29 13.58 -11.32
C ILE A 108 -0.29 14.42 -12.12
N ASP A 109 0.69 13.78 -12.80
CA ASP A 109 1.72 14.41 -13.63
C ASP A 109 2.52 15.50 -12.90
N CYS A 110 2.99 15.20 -11.67
CA CYS A 110 3.91 16.09 -10.96
C CYS A 110 5.18 16.29 -11.80
N SER A 111 5.61 17.55 -11.96
CA SER A 111 6.67 17.94 -12.91
C SER A 111 8.03 17.28 -12.67
N PHE A 112 8.32 16.91 -11.43
CA PHE A 112 9.57 16.27 -10.98
C PHE A 112 9.49 14.73 -10.91
N CYS A 113 8.30 14.15 -11.11
CA CYS A 113 8.06 12.72 -10.85
C CYS A 113 8.23 11.87 -12.11
N ALA A 114 9.14 10.90 -12.07
CA ALA A 114 9.35 9.96 -13.19
C ALA A 114 8.09 9.13 -13.50
N THR A 115 7.36 8.68 -12.47
CA THR A 115 6.11 7.93 -12.63
C THR A 115 5.03 8.77 -13.30
N GLY A 116 4.93 10.08 -12.97
CA GLY A 116 4.03 11.00 -13.65
C GLY A 116 4.32 11.12 -15.15
N LYS A 117 5.61 11.13 -15.52
CA LYS A 117 6.05 11.19 -16.93
C LYS A 117 5.74 9.93 -17.73
N GLN A 118 5.56 8.79 -17.09
CA GLN A 118 5.11 7.56 -17.75
C GLN A 118 3.62 7.61 -18.16
N GLY A 119 2.85 8.54 -17.59
CA GLY A 119 1.40 8.59 -17.72
C GLY A 119 0.71 7.53 -16.86
N PHE A 120 -0.61 7.48 -16.93
CA PHE A 120 -1.46 6.53 -16.19
C PHE A 120 -1.91 5.41 -17.13
N SER A 121 -1.66 4.17 -16.74
CA SER A 121 -2.21 2.98 -17.42
C SER A 121 -3.47 2.50 -16.70
N ARG A 122 -3.34 2.02 -15.46
CA ARG A 122 -4.47 1.50 -14.67
C ARG A 122 -4.22 1.51 -13.17
N ASN A 123 -5.27 1.33 -12.43
CA ASN A 123 -5.22 1.04 -11.00
C ASN A 123 -4.74 -0.40 -10.76
N LEU A 124 -4.02 -0.62 -9.66
CA LEU A 124 -3.71 -1.95 -9.15
C LEU A 124 -4.91 -2.53 -8.40
N THR A 125 -5.10 -3.84 -8.51
CA THR A 125 -6.07 -4.58 -7.70
C THR A 125 -5.56 -4.71 -6.25
N LEU A 126 -6.45 -5.11 -5.33
CA LEU A 126 -6.06 -5.44 -3.96
C LEU A 126 -4.94 -6.51 -3.95
N ALA A 127 -5.07 -7.57 -4.76
CA ALA A 127 -4.08 -8.65 -4.84
C ALA A 127 -2.71 -8.13 -5.31
N GLU A 128 -2.67 -7.20 -6.25
CA GLU A 128 -1.43 -6.61 -6.75
C GLU A 128 -0.78 -5.68 -5.72
N ILE A 129 -1.56 -4.95 -4.92
CA ILE A 129 -1.03 -4.09 -3.86
C ILE A 129 -0.50 -4.94 -2.70
N ILE A 130 -1.32 -5.84 -2.15
CA ILE A 130 -0.94 -6.66 -0.99
C ILE A 130 0.10 -7.72 -1.37
N GLY A 131 0.11 -8.14 -2.63
CA GLY A 131 1.09 -9.06 -3.20
C GLY A 131 2.52 -8.53 -3.11
N GLN A 132 2.73 -7.22 -3.17
CA GLN A 132 4.05 -6.61 -2.98
C GLN A 132 4.58 -6.89 -1.55
N LEU A 133 3.72 -6.72 -0.54
CA LEU A 133 4.08 -7.05 0.85
C LEU A 133 4.30 -8.55 1.03
N TRP A 134 3.48 -9.38 0.38
CA TRP A 134 3.62 -10.84 0.41
C TRP A 134 4.95 -11.30 -0.21
N ILE A 135 5.35 -10.75 -1.36
CA ILE A 135 6.64 -11.03 -2.01
C ILE A 135 7.79 -10.65 -1.08
N ALA A 136 7.77 -9.43 -0.55
CA ALA A 136 8.82 -8.92 0.30
C ALA A 136 8.97 -9.76 1.59
N GLU A 137 7.87 -10.12 2.27
CA GLU A 137 7.92 -11.01 3.45
C GLU A 137 8.47 -12.39 3.12
N ASN A 138 8.06 -12.99 1.99
CA ASN A 138 8.52 -14.31 1.59
C ASN A 138 9.98 -14.33 1.12
N SER A 139 10.55 -13.19 0.71
CA SER A 139 11.96 -13.09 0.31
C SER A 139 12.94 -13.36 1.45
N PHE A 140 12.49 -13.26 2.69
CA PHE A 140 13.30 -13.59 3.89
C PHE A 140 13.27 -15.09 4.24
N GLY A 141 12.43 -15.88 3.58
CA GLY A 141 12.27 -17.31 3.88
C GLY A 141 11.72 -17.55 5.30
N ASN A 142 12.04 -18.73 5.87
CA ASN A 142 11.61 -19.12 7.22
C ASN A 142 12.48 -18.55 8.36
N SER A 143 13.24 -17.49 8.11
CA SER A 143 14.23 -16.94 9.04
C SER A 143 13.63 -16.09 10.17
N ARG A 144 12.30 -16.11 10.37
CA ARG A 144 11.68 -15.40 11.50
C ARG A 144 12.09 -16.03 12.84
N GLU A 145 12.88 -15.31 13.61
CA GLU A 145 12.91 -15.56 15.04
C GLU A 145 11.52 -15.26 15.63
N LYS A 146 11.07 -16.10 16.58
CA LYS A 146 9.74 -15.99 17.16
C LYS A 146 9.51 -14.58 17.73
N GLY A 147 8.66 -13.78 17.09
CA GLY A 147 8.26 -12.43 17.53
C GLY A 147 8.91 -11.27 16.77
N GLU A 148 9.87 -11.51 15.89
CA GLU A 148 10.44 -10.48 15.02
C GLU A 148 9.67 -10.37 13.69
N ARG A 149 9.56 -9.15 13.19
CA ARG A 149 8.95 -8.85 11.88
C ARG A 149 10.05 -8.48 10.90
N ASN A 150 10.04 -9.10 9.72
CA ASN A 150 10.96 -8.72 8.65
C ASN A 150 10.62 -7.31 8.12
N ILE A 151 9.33 -7.03 7.93
CA ILE A 151 8.84 -5.73 7.50
C ILE A 151 8.10 -5.08 8.67
N THR A 152 8.60 -3.93 9.12
CA THR A 152 8.06 -3.21 10.27
C THR A 152 7.11 -2.09 9.89
N ASN A 153 7.27 -1.52 8.70
CA ASN A 153 6.50 -0.39 8.20
C ASN A 153 6.16 -0.59 6.72
N VAL A 154 5.00 -0.11 6.31
CA VAL A 154 4.61 -0.03 4.89
C VAL A 154 4.25 1.39 4.56
N VAL A 155 4.76 1.91 3.45
CA VAL A 155 4.46 3.25 2.95
C VAL A 155 3.95 3.16 1.52
N MET A 156 2.81 3.79 1.23
CA MET A 156 2.26 3.90 -0.12
C MET A 156 2.85 5.14 -0.80
N MET A 157 4.14 5.05 -1.18
CA MET A 157 4.96 6.11 -1.75
C MET A 157 5.66 5.65 -3.03
N GLY A 158 5.25 4.51 -3.59
CA GLY A 158 5.71 3.99 -4.86
C GLY A 158 5.03 4.65 -6.05
N MET A 159 4.75 3.87 -7.09
CA MET A 159 4.09 4.36 -8.29
C MET A 159 2.60 4.61 -8.05
N GLY A 160 2.11 5.78 -8.52
CA GLY A 160 0.69 6.14 -8.50
C GLY A 160 0.28 7.08 -7.36
N GLU A 161 -0.93 7.61 -7.47
CA GLU A 161 -1.63 8.33 -6.40
C GLU A 161 -2.58 7.37 -5.69
N PRO A 162 -2.31 6.99 -4.43
CA PRO A 162 -3.10 5.97 -3.74
C PRO A 162 -4.59 6.32 -3.64
N LEU A 163 -4.92 7.58 -3.45
CA LEU A 163 -6.31 8.02 -3.31
C LEU A 163 -7.09 8.07 -4.64
N HIS A 164 -6.44 7.94 -5.80
CA HIS A 164 -7.10 7.65 -7.06
C HIS A 164 -7.50 6.17 -7.17
N ASN A 165 -6.83 5.28 -6.45
CA ASN A 165 -7.15 3.86 -6.35
C ASN A 165 -7.78 3.52 -5.00
N PHE A 166 -8.77 4.28 -4.59
CA PHE A 166 -9.24 4.37 -3.21
C PHE A 166 -9.65 3.02 -2.59
N ASP A 167 -10.59 2.30 -3.20
CA ASP A 167 -11.17 1.11 -2.57
C ASP A 167 -10.16 -0.04 -2.47
N PRO A 168 -9.36 -0.41 -3.50
CA PRO A 168 -8.27 -1.39 -3.36
C PRO A 168 -7.21 -1.01 -2.33
N VAL A 169 -6.86 0.29 -2.24
CA VAL A 169 -5.88 0.80 -1.27
C VAL A 169 -6.41 0.67 0.15
N VAL A 170 -7.67 1.05 0.42
CA VAL A 170 -8.29 0.90 1.75
C VAL A 170 -8.32 -0.57 2.16
N LYS A 171 -8.75 -1.48 1.28
CA LYS A 171 -8.76 -2.93 1.54
C LYS A 171 -7.35 -3.48 1.80
N ALA A 172 -6.33 -3.00 1.07
CA ALA A 172 -4.95 -3.40 1.32
C ALA A 172 -4.48 -2.94 2.71
N MET A 173 -4.82 -1.73 3.12
CA MET A 173 -4.54 -1.24 4.47
C MET A 173 -5.26 -2.07 5.54
N GLU A 174 -6.53 -2.47 5.33
CA GLU A 174 -7.24 -3.37 6.23
C GLU A 174 -6.50 -4.68 6.44
N LEU A 175 -6.01 -5.33 5.36
CA LEU A 175 -5.20 -6.54 5.46
C LEU A 175 -3.85 -6.29 6.15
N MET A 176 -3.21 -5.14 5.92
CA MET A 176 -1.97 -4.78 6.63
C MET A 176 -2.19 -4.64 8.14
N LEU A 177 -3.36 -4.17 8.56
CA LEU A 177 -3.73 -3.97 9.96
C LEU A 177 -4.32 -5.22 10.62
N ASP A 178 -4.96 -6.15 9.87
CA ASP A 178 -5.61 -7.34 10.40
C ASP A 178 -4.59 -8.26 11.11
N ASP A 179 -4.82 -8.52 12.39
CA ASP A 179 -3.98 -9.39 13.23
C ASP A 179 -3.88 -10.83 12.69
N ASN A 180 -4.84 -11.28 11.91
CA ASN A 180 -4.82 -12.58 11.25
C ASN A 180 -4.05 -12.57 9.91
N ALA A 181 -3.71 -11.37 9.39
CA ALA A 181 -2.87 -11.21 8.21
C ALA A 181 -1.47 -10.71 8.62
N TYR A 182 -1.21 -9.40 8.50
CA TYR A 182 0.10 -8.83 8.82
C TYR A 182 0.18 -8.20 10.22
N GLY A 183 -0.94 -7.77 10.80
CA GLY A 183 -1.03 -7.21 12.15
C GLY A 183 -0.13 -5.99 12.37
N LEU A 184 0.09 -5.17 11.35
CA LEU A 184 0.82 -3.91 11.51
C LEU A 184 -0.03 -2.94 12.32
N SER A 185 0.60 -2.13 13.17
CA SER A 185 -0.14 -1.05 13.81
C SER A 185 -0.42 0.08 12.80
N LYS A 186 -1.50 0.80 13.01
CA LYS A 186 -1.92 1.93 12.18
C LYS A 186 -0.87 3.04 12.03
N ARG A 187 0.07 3.16 12.99
CA ARG A 187 1.23 4.07 12.93
C ARG A 187 2.36 3.57 12.04
N ARG A 188 2.31 2.30 11.63
CA ARG A 188 3.31 1.65 10.78
C ARG A 188 2.85 1.46 9.34
N VAL A 189 1.61 1.84 9.05
CA VAL A 189 1.07 1.94 7.69
C VAL A 189 0.90 3.41 7.38
N THR A 190 1.54 3.90 6.32
CA THR A 190 1.49 5.30 5.91
C THR A 190 0.90 5.40 4.51
N LEU A 191 -0.13 6.21 4.36
CA LEU A 191 -0.66 6.63 3.07
C LEU A 191 -0.09 8.00 2.73
N SER A 192 0.60 8.11 1.59
CA SER A 192 1.04 9.40 1.04
C SER A 192 0.11 9.83 -0.08
N THR A 193 -0.19 11.12 -0.16
CA THR A 193 -1.05 11.67 -1.21
C THR A 193 -0.58 13.05 -1.65
N SER A 194 -0.79 13.34 -2.93
CA SER A 194 -0.59 14.67 -3.49
C SER A 194 -1.70 15.67 -3.12
N GLY A 195 -2.77 15.23 -2.43
CA GLY A 195 -3.79 16.11 -1.89
C GLY A 195 -5.14 16.07 -2.57
N LEU A 196 -5.68 14.89 -2.80
CA LEU A 196 -7.05 14.66 -3.27
C LEU A 196 -8.05 14.90 -2.11
N VAL A 197 -8.39 16.17 -1.86
CA VAL A 197 -9.20 16.62 -0.71
C VAL A 197 -10.45 15.77 -0.47
N PRO A 198 -11.37 15.53 -1.43
CA PRO A 198 -12.56 14.72 -1.16
C PRO A 198 -12.25 13.29 -0.74
N GLN A 199 -11.13 12.73 -1.21
CA GLN A 199 -10.72 11.38 -0.87
C GLN A 199 -10.07 11.32 0.51
N ILE A 200 -9.34 12.37 0.93
CA ILE A 200 -8.84 12.51 2.31
C ILE A 200 -10.03 12.57 3.27
N ASP A 201 -11.07 13.36 2.96
CA ASP A 201 -12.29 13.46 3.77
C ASP A 201 -13.08 12.13 3.82
N LYS A 202 -13.06 11.33 2.74
CA LYS A 202 -13.63 9.98 2.72
C LYS A 202 -12.80 9.04 3.60
N LEU A 203 -11.47 9.10 3.48
CA LEU A 203 -10.53 8.25 4.23
C LEU A 203 -10.65 8.47 5.74
N SER A 204 -10.83 9.71 6.20
CA SER A 204 -10.94 10.04 7.62
C SER A 204 -12.07 9.31 8.36
N LYS A 205 -13.08 8.83 7.61
CA LYS A 205 -14.22 8.07 8.16
C LYS A 205 -13.99 6.55 8.17
N LEU A 206 -12.97 6.07 7.46
CA LEU A 206 -12.77 4.63 7.23
C LEU A 206 -11.47 4.12 7.85
N SER A 207 -10.47 4.97 7.97
CA SER A 207 -9.14 4.56 8.44
C SER A 207 -8.45 5.71 9.16
N ASP A 208 -7.63 5.36 10.14
CA ASP A 208 -6.79 6.30 10.89
C ASP A 208 -5.29 5.89 10.82
N VAL A 209 -4.83 5.42 9.67
CA VAL A 209 -3.39 5.17 9.39
C VAL A 209 -2.60 6.48 9.38
N SER A 210 -1.27 6.41 9.38
CA SER A 210 -0.45 7.62 9.23
C SER A 210 -0.67 8.25 7.86
N LEU A 211 -0.87 9.58 7.83
CA LEU A 211 -1.06 10.36 6.60
C LEU A 211 0.18 11.20 6.31
N THR A 212 0.62 11.17 5.07
CA THR A 212 1.68 12.04 4.56
C THR A 212 1.16 12.84 3.36
N ILE A 213 1.53 14.09 3.30
CA ILE A 213 1.15 15.00 2.21
C ILE A 213 2.39 15.37 1.40
N SER A 214 2.39 15.06 0.13
CA SER A 214 3.37 15.52 -0.85
C SER A 214 3.10 17.00 -1.17
N LEU A 215 3.66 17.91 -0.33
CA LEU A 215 3.42 19.35 -0.42
C LEU A 215 4.28 20.01 -1.49
N HIS A 216 5.59 19.87 -1.40
CA HIS A 216 6.64 20.25 -2.37
C HIS A 216 6.73 21.73 -2.75
N ALA A 217 5.83 22.57 -2.23
CA ALA A 217 5.87 24.02 -2.44
C ALA A 217 5.21 24.77 -1.29
N PRO A 218 5.67 25.98 -0.97
CA PRO A 218 5.16 26.77 0.16
C PRO A 218 3.92 27.61 -0.19
N ASN A 219 3.61 27.76 -1.48
CA ASN A 219 2.50 28.56 -1.96
C ASN A 219 1.81 27.94 -3.18
N ASP A 220 0.56 28.36 -3.45
CA ASP A 220 -0.25 27.80 -4.53
C ASP A 220 0.32 28.06 -5.91
N LYS A 221 0.98 29.19 -6.14
CA LYS A 221 1.55 29.52 -7.46
C LYS A 221 2.57 28.44 -7.86
N LEU A 222 3.54 28.20 -7.02
CA LEU A 222 4.58 27.20 -7.29
C LEU A 222 4.03 25.78 -7.24
N ARG A 223 3.12 25.49 -6.29
CA ARG A 223 2.50 24.17 -6.19
C ARG A 223 1.67 23.81 -7.41
N ASN A 224 1.01 24.79 -8.05
CA ASN A 224 0.27 24.55 -9.31
C ASN A 224 1.15 24.07 -10.47
N GLU A 225 2.43 24.44 -10.44
CA GLU A 225 3.43 24.04 -11.45
C GLU A 225 4.06 22.69 -11.11
N LEU A 226 4.38 22.45 -9.83
CA LEU A 226 5.04 21.23 -9.38
C LEU A 226 4.08 20.07 -9.18
N VAL A 227 2.87 20.33 -8.64
CA VAL A 227 1.86 19.34 -8.26
C VAL A 227 0.49 19.78 -8.81
N PRO A 228 0.17 19.48 -10.08
CA PRO A 228 -0.97 20.07 -10.79
C PRO A 228 -2.34 19.89 -10.16
N VAL A 229 -2.53 18.88 -9.30
CA VAL A 229 -3.78 18.68 -8.54
C VAL A 229 -4.12 19.87 -7.63
N ASN A 230 -3.12 20.68 -7.27
CA ASN A 230 -3.30 21.89 -6.47
C ASN A 230 -4.23 22.92 -7.13
N LYS A 231 -4.27 22.97 -8.48
CA LYS A 231 -5.21 23.83 -9.22
C LYS A 231 -6.67 23.55 -8.84
N LYS A 232 -6.96 22.32 -8.48
CA LYS A 232 -8.31 21.89 -8.07
C LYS A 232 -8.50 21.94 -6.56
N TYR A 233 -7.44 21.68 -5.80
CA TYR A 233 -7.46 21.63 -4.34
C TYR A 233 -6.29 22.49 -3.79
N PRO A 234 -6.49 23.80 -3.60
CA PRO A 234 -5.46 24.71 -3.09
C PRO A 234 -4.97 24.29 -1.70
N ILE A 235 -3.78 24.75 -1.33
CA ILE A 235 -3.13 24.44 -0.04
C ILE A 235 -4.07 24.69 1.14
N LYS A 236 -4.85 25.79 1.14
CA LYS A 236 -5.79 26.09 2.20
C LYS A 236 -6.84 25.00 2.42
N ASP A 237 -7.41 24.47 1.33
CA ASP A 237 -8.43 23.42 1.40
C ASP A 237 -7.80 22.07 1.78
N LEU A 238 -6.61 21.81 1.27
CA LEU A 238 -5.81 20.65 1.63
C LEU A 238 -5.51 20.63 3.14
N LEU A 239 -4.98 21.74 3.70
CA LEU A 239 -4.66 21.83 5.13
C LEU A 239 -5.90 21.68 6.02
N LYS A 240 -7.04 22.21 5.57
CA LYS A 240 -8.31 22.04 6.27
C LYS A 240 -8.73 20.56 6.32
N SER A 241 -8.64 19.86 5.20
CA SER A 241 -8.97 18.42 5.11
C SER A 241 -8.00 17.56 5.94
N VAL A 242 -6.71 17.87 5.89
CA VAL A 242 -5.68 17.22 6.73
C VAL A 242 -5.97 17.41 8.21
N LYS A 243 -6.32 18.65 8.63
CA LYS A 243 -6.71 18.90 10.02
C LYS A 243 -7.92 18.07 10.42
N ASN A 244 -8.96 18.02 9.59
CA ASN A 244 -10.14 17.19 9.85
C ASN A 244 -9.78 15.70 9.97
N TYR A 245 -8.84 15.20 9.15
CA TYR A 245 -8.34 13.84 9.25
C TYR A 245 -7.68 13.56 10.60
N VAL A 246 -6.77 14.43 11.02
CA VAL A 246 -6.06 14.31 12.30
C VAL A 246 -7.02 14.39 13.48
N ASP A 247 -7.99 15.31 13.46
CA ASP A 247 -8.98 15.49 14.52
C ASP A 247 -9.89 14.24 14.70
N GLN A 248 -10.04 13.41 13.66
CA GLN A 248 -10.80 12.15 13.70
C GLN A 248 -9.95 10.94 14.09
N CYS A 249 -8.62 11.06 14.13
CA CYS A 249 -7.76 9.96 14.57
C CYS A 249 -8.02 9.63 16.05
N SER A 250 -8.00 8.34 16.37
CA SER A 250 -8.26 7.83 17.73
C SER A 250 -7.14 8.10 18.73
N ASP A 251 -5.99 8.61 18.27
CA ASP A 251 -4.82 8.94 19.08
C ASP A 251 -4.16 10.25 18.58
N SER A 252 -3.30 10.83 19.43
CA SER A 252 -2.53 12.03 19.04
C SER A 252 -1.54 11.65 17.94
N ARG A 253 -1.73 12.23 16.75
CA ARG A 253 -0.87 12.05 15.59
C ARG A 253 -0.46 13.36 14.99
N VAL A 254 0.64 13.30 14.27
CA VAL A 254 1.09 14.38 13.39
C VAL A 254 1.04 13.87 11.95
N THR A 255 0.63 14.74 11.04
CA THR A 255 0.78 14.48 9.61
C THR A 255 2.18 14.89 9.18
N THR A 256 2.80 14.09 8.35
CA THR A 256 4.08 14.42 7.74
C THR A 256 3.83 15.19 6.44
N PHE A 257 4.63 16.22 6.20
CA PHE A 257 4.66 16.94 4.93
C PHE A 257 6.00 16.65 4.26
N GLU A 258 5.94 16.14 3.04
CA GLU A 258 7.11 15.91 2.20
C GLU A 258 7.39 17.15 1.36
N TYR A 259 8.65 17.50 1.27
CA TYR A 259 9.11 18.65 0.50
C TYR A 259 10.39 18.28 -0.25
N ILE A 260 10.30 18.10 -1.56
CA ILE A 260 11.47 17.91 -2.42
C ILE A 260 12.13 19.26 -2.65
N LEU A 261 13.43 19.38 -2.33
CA LEU A 261 14.21 20.56 -2.66
C LEU A 261 14.73 20.46 -4.09
N ILE A 262 14.31 21.42 -4.91
CA ILE A 262 14.71 21.53 -6.32
C ILE A 262 15.52 22.81 -6.50
N ASP A 263 16.78 22.66 -6.93
CA ASP A 263 17.73 23.76 -7.12
C ASP A 263 17.11 24.90 -7.93
N ARG A 264 17.17 26.12 -7.38
CA ARG A 264 16.64 27.36 -7.95
C ARG A 264 15.14 27.38 -8.28
N VAL A 265 14.38 26.47 -7.71
CA VAL A 265 12.92 26.39 -7.90
C VAL A 265 12.17 26.63 -6.61
N ASN A 266 12.48 25.85 -5.56
CA ASN A 266 11.76 25.92 -4.29
C ASN A 266 12.67 25.83 -3.06
N ASP A 267 13.95 26.13 -3.22
CA ASP A 267 15.02 26.05 -2.21
C ASP A 267 15.45 27.43 -1.65
N SER A 268 14.80 28.52 -2.09
CA SER A 268 15.07 29.87 -1.59
C SER A 268 14.55 30.07 -0.17
N LEU A 269 15.34 30.77 0.68
CA LEU A 269 14.93 31.15 2.04
C LEU A 269 13.79 32.15 2.07
N GLU A 270 13.47 32.80 0.95
CA GLU A 270 12.40 33.80 0.81
C GLU A 270 11.02 33.14 0.57
N LEU A 271 10.99 31.85 0.26
CA LEU A 271 9.78 31.07 0.03
C LEU A 271 9.23 30.49 1.32
#